data_d981266187584431592379334c5eb254
#
_entry.id   d981266187584431592379334c5eb254
#
_cell.length_a   1.000
_cell.length_b   1.000
_cell.length_c   1.000
_cell.angle_alpha   90.00
_cell.angle_beta   90.00
_cell.angle_gamma   90.00
#
_symmetry.space_group_name_H-M   'P 1'
#
loop_
_entity.id
_entity.type
_entity.pdbx_description
1 polymer ?
#
loop_
_entity_poly.entity_id
_entity_poly.type
_entity_poly.pdbx_seq_one_letter_code
_entity_poly.pdbx_strand_id
1 'polypeptide(L)'
;MQKKTHRCLISQITMFTNNKHIVDSKYIRQVILGNCNPKRHITYEKWIMDQVLTTLEQKLGCGFSEKVVFFSNDEIVYDVTDFELVEADKLRDFFHSSLKEDFSVPFRVELFDLYKINGTDGYCKKIHKENGEYNIEFKCLDSYMTPFVIRNFLGEKVNESDKVFYHQGLLSKFIDLPKIEVNFCLDKENENTYDYEI
;
A
#
# COMPACT_ATOMS: atom_id res chain seq x y z
N MET A 1 -1.55 -7.82 16.60
CA MET A 1 -2.92 -8.24 16.31
C MET A 1 -3.13 -8.92 14.94
N GLN A 2 -2.19 -8.85 14.00
CA GLN A 2 -2.21 -9.68 12.75
C GLN A 2 -2.35 -11.19 12.98
N LYS A 3 -2.06 -11.69 14.19
CA LYS A 3 -2.12 -13.14 14.51
C LYS A 3 -3.53 -13.76 14.56
N LYS A 4 -4.61 -12.98 14.79
CA LYS A 4 -5.97 -13.56 14.94
C LYS A 4 -6.66 -13.84 13.61
N THR A 5 -6.60 -12.95 12.65
CA THR A 5 -7.18 -13.16 11.31
C THR A 5 -6.42 -14.23 10.52
N HIS A 6 -5.09 -14.24 10.66
CA HIS A 6 -4.25 -15.28 10.07
C HIS A 6 -4.57 -16.67 10.63
N ARG A 7 -4.86 -16.77 11.94
CA ARG A 7 -5.26 -18.03 12.58
C ARG A 7 -6.63 -18.54 12.11
N CYS A 8 -7.59 -17.64 11.88
CA CYS A 8 -8.93 -18.04 11.42
C CYS A 8 -8.88 -18.62 9.99
N LEU A 9 -8.18 -17.97 9.06
CA LEU A 9 -8.01 -18.47 7.68
C LEU A 9 -7.19 -19.77 7.62
N ILE A 10 -6.13 -19.88 8.42
CA ILE A 10 -5.32 -21.09 8.52
C ILE A 10 -6.17 -22.23 9.08
N SER A 11 -6.97 -22.02 10.14
CA SER A 11 -7.83 -23.04 10.71
C SER A 11 -8.89 -23.55 9.74
N GLN A 12 -9.43 -22.70 8.88
CA GLN A 12 -10.39 -23.10 7.85
C GLN A 12 -9.74 -23.97 6.77
N ILE A 13 -8.55 -23.61 6.30
CA ILE A 13 -7.86 -24.38 5.27
C ILE A 13 -7.33 -25.72 5.82
N THR A 14 -6.87 -25.76 7.06
CA THR A 14 -6.41 -27.02 7.69
C THR A 14 -7.52 -28.04 7.88
N MET A 15 -8.78 -27.65 7.81
CA MET A 15 -9.90 -28.60 7.75
C MET A 15 -9.95 -29.41 6.45
N PHE A 16 -9.35 -28.89 5.37
CA PHE A 16 -9.38 -29.50 4.03
C PHE A 16 -8.04 -30.09 3.61
N THR A 17 -6.92 -29.63 4.18
CA THR A 17 -5.59 -30.11 3.81
C THR A 17 -4.57 -29.94 4.91
N ASN A 18 -3.67 -30.92 5.04
CA ASN A 18 -2.50 -30.87 5.94
C ASN A 18 -1.21 -30.45 5.20
N ASN A 19 -1.30 -30.13 3.92
CA ASN A 19 -0.13 -29.71 3.13
C ASN A 19 0.35 -28.33 3.59
N LYS A 20 1.52 -28.29 4.23
CA LYS A 20 2.11 -27.07 4.78
C LYS A 20 2.30 -25.98 3.72
N HIS A 21 2.70 -26.32 2.49
CA HIS A 21 2.88 -25.33 1.42
C HIS A 21 1.56 -24.59 1.09
N ILE A 22 0.44 -25.30 1.15
CA ILE A 22 -0.88 -24.70 0.94
C ILE A 22 -1.28 -23.87 2.15
N VAL A 23 -1.11 -24.41 3.36
CA VAL A 23 -1.50 -23.75 4.62
C VAL A 23 -0.67 -22.50 4.89
N ASP A 24 0.63 -22.51 4.62
CA ASP A 24 1.55 -21.42 4.95
C ASP A 24 1.64 -20.36 3.84
N SER A 25 1.36 -20.70 2.59
CA SER A 25 1.40 -19.76 1.47
C SER A 25 0.20 -18.81 1.48
N LYS A 26 0.46 -17.52 1.71
CA LYS A 26 -0.56 -16.46 1.60
C LYS A 26 -1.21 -16.44 0.20
N TYR A 27 -0.40 -16.55 -0.85
CA TYR A 27 -0.85 -16.54 -2.23
C TYR A 27 -1.81 -17.68 -2.53
N ILE A 28 -1.43 -18.92 -2.18
CA ILE A 28 -2.26 -20.11 -2.43
C ILE A 28 -3.58 -20.01 -1.66
N ARG A 29 -3.56 -19.56 -0.40
CA ARG A 29 -4.79 -19.33 0.37
C ARG A 29 -5.71 -18.32 -0.30
N GLN A 30 -5.17 -17.20 -0.78
CA GLN A 30 -5.96 -16.18 -1.48
C GLN A 30 -6.56 -16.71 -2.77
N VAL A 31 -5.82 -17.49 -3.56
CA VAL A 31 -6.32 -18.11 -4.79
C VAL A 31 -7.44 -19.11 -4.48
N ILE A 32 -7.26 -19.99 -3.50
CA ILE A 32 -8.28 -20.96 -3.13
C ILE A 32 -9.55 -20.27 -2.63
N LEU A 33 -9.42 -19.36 -1.67
CA LEU A 33 -10.57 -18.66 -1.08
C LEU A 33 -11.26 -17.74 -2.09
N GLY A 34 -10.50 -17.05 -2.91
CA GLY A 34 -11.04 -16.18 -3.98
C GLY A 34 -11.80 -16.95 -5.05
N ASN A 35 -11.40 -18.20 -5.36
CA ASN A 35 -12.10 -19.04 -6.33
C ASN A 35 -13.29 -19.81 -5.73
N CYS A 36 -13.37 -19.99 -4.42
CA CYS A 36 -14.50 -20.68 -3.80
C CYS A 36 -15.84 -19.96 -4.01
N ASN A 37 -15.85 -18.63 -3.94
CA ASN A 37 -17.05 -17.84 -4.21
C ASN A 37 -16.70 -16.35 -4.54
N PRO A 38 -16.12 -16.08 -5.71
CA PRO A 38 -15.52 -14.77 -6.01
C PRO A 38 -16.54 -13.62 -5.98
N LYS A 39 -17.75 -13.84 -6.49
CA LYS A 39 -18.79 -12.79 -6.51
C LYS A 39 -19.27 -12.41 -5.10
N ARG A 40 -19.41 -13.39 -4.22
CA ARG A 40 -19.91 -13.17 -2.86
C ARG A 40 -18.85 -12.49 -1.98
N HIS A 41 -17.58 -12.81 -2.21
CA HIS A 41 -16.46 -12.21 -1.49
C HIS A 41 -16.36 -10.71 -1.80
N ILE A 42 -16.32 -10.35 -3.07
CA ILE A 42 -16.27 -8.95 -3.53
C ILE A 42 -17.48 -8.15 -3.01
N THR A 43 -18.67 -8.75 -3.04
CA THR A 43 -19.89 -8.09 -2.54
C THR A 43 -19.82 -7.85 -1.05
N TYR A 44 -19.27 -8.79 -0.30
CA TYR A 44 -19.14 -8.67 1.17
C TYR A 44 -18.08 -7.63 1.56
N GLU A 45 -16.93 -7.64 0.89
CA GLU A 45 -15.88 -6.63 1.10
C GLU A 45 -16.42 -5.22 0.80
N LYS A 46 -17.05 -5.04 -0.34
CA LYS A 46 -17.67 -3.77 -0.70
C LYS A 46 -18.72 -3.33 0.33
N TRP A 47 -19.58 -4.23 0.78
CA TRP A 47 -20.56 -3.92 1.82
C TRP A 47 -19.90 -3.45 3.12
N ILE A 48 -18.81 -4.11 3.55
CA ILE A 48 -18.05 -3.66 4.75
C ILE A 48 -17.50 -2.25 4.52
N MET A 49 -16.91 -1.98 3.35
CA MET A 49 -16.35 -0.66 3.05
C MET A 49 -17.43 0.43 2.99
N ASP A 50 -18.62 0.13 2.47
CA ASP A 50 -19.78 1.02 2.53
C ASP A 50 -20.21 1.31 3.99
N GLN A 51 -20.18 0.32 4.88
CA GLN A 51 -20.43 0.51 6.31
C GLN A 51 -19.36 1.37 6.98
N VAL A 52 -18.07 1.15 6.64
CA VAL A 52 -16.96 1.97 7.13
C VAL A 52 -17.15 3.44 6.73
N LEU A 53 -17.44 3.69 5.45
CA LEU A 53 -17.69 5.04 4.95
C LEU A 53 -18.85 5.71 5.72
N THR A 54 -19.97 5.03 5.83
CA THR A 54 -21.16 5.53 6.54
C THR A 54 -20.85 5.82 8.02
N THR A 55 -20.13 4.95 8.70
CA THR A 55 -19.76 5.12 10.11
C THR A 55 -18.83 6.31 10.32
N LEU A 56 -17.83 6.47 9.47
CA LEU A 56 -16.91 7.61 9.54
C LEU A 56 -17.63 8.94 9.21
N GLU A 57 -18.52 8.93 8.24
CA GLU A 57 -19.34 10.09 7.89
C GLU A 57 -20.26 10.52 9.05
N GLN A 58 -20.88 9.57 9.73
CA GLN A 58 -21.70 9.86 10.93
C GLN A 58 -20.90 10.47 12.08
N LYS A 59 -19.64 10.05 12.27
CA LYS A 59 -18.76 10.52 13.34
C LYS A 59 -18.08 11.86 13.03
N LEU A 60 -17.76 12.13 11.76
CA LEU A 60 -17.01 13.32 11.32
C LEU A 60 -17.90 14.40 10.70
N GLY A 61 -19.13 14.06 10.35
CA GLY A 61 -20.07 14.96 9.66
C GLY A 61 -20.10 14.75 8.14
N CYS A 62 -21.21 15.15 7.53
CA CYS A 62 -21.52 14.87 6.13
C CYS A 62 -20.55 15.50 5.10
N GLY A 63 -19.77 16.51 5.46
CA GLY A 63 -18.79 17.12 4.57
C GLY A 63 -17.49 16.29 4.42
N PHE A 64 -17.30 15.25 5.24
CA PHE A 64 -16.06 14.47 5.20
C PHE A 64 -16.03 13.46 4.05
N SER A 65 -17.18 13.00 3.58
CA SER A 65 -17.28 12.13 2.39
C SER A 65 -16.79 12.80 1.11
N GLU A 66 -16.84 14.14 1.03
CA GLU A 66 -16.32 14.92 -0.10
C GLU A 66 -14.78 14.82 -0.23
N LYS A 67 -14.09 14.43 0.84
CA LYS A 67 -12.65 14.19 0.86
C LYS A 67 -12.25 12.80 0.35
N VAL A 68 -13.20 11.93 0.01
CA VAL A 68 -12.89 10.61 -0.55
C VAL A 68 -12.41 10.77 -1.99
N VAL A 69 -11.13 10.45 -2.23
CA VAL A 69 -10.51 10.53 -3.56
C VAL A 69 -10.40 9.15 -4.22
N PHE A 70 -10.50 8.09 -3.44
CA PHE A 70 -10.49 6.73 -3.96
C PHE A 70 -11.32 5.80 -3.07
N PHE A 71 -12.12 4.95 -3.73
CA PHE A 71 -12.93 3.93 -3.08
C PHE A 71 -12.87 2.62 -3.87
N SER A 72 -12.49 1.54 -3.20
CA SER A 72 -12.48 0.20 -3.76
C SER A 72 -13.14 -0.82 -2.81
N ASN A 73 -13.04 -2.11 -3.14
CA ASN A 73 -13.60 -3.18 -2.31
C ASN A 73 -12.87 -3.33 -0.96
N ASP A 74 -11.64 -2.86 -0.84
CA ASP A 74 -10.76 -3.10 0.31
C ASP A 74 -9.99 -1.85 0.78
N GLU A 75 -10.13 -0.71 0.09
CA GLU A 75 -9.43 0.52 0.42
C GLU A 75 -10.32 1.76 0.23
N ILE A 76 -10.28 2.69 1.19
CA ILE A 76 -10.82 4.04 1.07
C ILE A 76 -9.67 5.00 1.31
N VAL A 77 -9.50 5.97 0.42
CA VAL A 77 -8.48 7.02 0.56
C VAL A 77 -9.16 8.37 0.68
N TYR A 78 -8.80 9.11 1.72
CA TYR A 78 -9.24 10.47 1.97
C TYR A 78 -8.11 11.45 1.65
N ASP A 79 -8.43 12.53 0.98
CA ASP A 79 -7.53 13.66 0.80
C ASP A 79 -7.52 14.51 2.07
N VAL A 80 -6.33 14.62 2.67
CA VAL A 80 -6.09 15.40 3.88
C VAL A 80 -4.96 16.41 3.68
N THR A 81 -4.71 16.81 2.45
CA THR A 81 -3.62 17.75 2.10
C THR A 81 -3.78 19.14 2.69
N ASP A 82 -5.01 19.54 3.04
CA ASP A 82 -5.34 20.80 3.71
C ASP A 82 -5.22 20.74 5.24
N PHE A 83 -4.86 19.57 5.82
CA PHE A 83 -4.59 19.43 7.25
C PHE A 83 -3.09 19.57 7.52
N GLU A 84 -2.74 20.17 8.67
CA GLU A 84 -1.39 20.07 9.18
C GLU A 84 -1.06 18.61 9.56
N LEU A 85 0.21 18.22 9.50
CA LEU A 85 0.64 16.83 9.78
C LEU A 85 0.15 16.32 11.15
N VAL A 86 0.18 17.18 12.18
CA VAL A 86 -0.30 16.85 13.53
C VAL A 86 -1.80 16.59 13.55
N GLU A 87 -2.58 17.30 12.74
CA GLU A 87 -4.02 17.10 12.62
C GLU A 87 -4.34 15.82 11.84
N ALA A 88 -3.60 15.56 10.78
CA ALA A 88 -3.70 14.32 10.00
C ALA A 88 -3.35 13.08 10.84
N ASP A 89 -2.34 13.16 11.71
CA ASP A 89 -2.01 12.09 12.67
C ASP A 89 -3.14 11.84 13.67
N LYS A 90 -3.73 12.88 14.24
CA LYS A 90 -4.88 12.76 15.14
C LYS A 90 -6.09 12.13 14.42
N LEU A 91 -6.30 12.48 13.16
CA LEU A 91 -7.37 11.92 12.34
C LEU A 91 -7.13 10.45 12.06
N ARG A 92 -5.89 10.04 11.74
CA ARG A 92 -5.49 8.63 11.60
C ARG A 92 -5.80 7.84 12.87
N ASP A 93 -5.41 8.35 14.03
CA ASP A 93 -5.62 7.70 15.33
C ASP A 93 -7.12 7.61 15.69
N PHE A 94 -7.89 8.63 15.35
CA PHE A 94 -9.34 8.62 15.46
C PHE A 94 -9.97 7.54 14.58
N PHE A 95 -9.57 7.42 13.31
CA PHE A 95 -10.02 6.34 12.42
C PHE A 95 -9.68 4.99 12.97
N HIS A 96 -8.43 4.80 13.40
CA HIS A 96 -7.99 3.52 13.96
C HIS A 96 -8.83 3.11 15.17
N SER A 97 -9.10 4.03 16.09
CA SER A 97 -9.89 3.80 17.29
C SER A 97 -11.35 3.51 16.95
N SER A 98 -11.97 4.33 16.10
CA SER A 98 -13.35 4.15 15.66
C SER A 98 -13.60 2.83 14.95
N LEU A 99 -12.72 2.48 14.00
CA LEU A 99 -12.86 1.21 13.27
C LEU A 99 -12.62 -0.02 14.14
N LYS A 100 -11.76 0.10 15.14
CA LYS A 100 -11.54 -0.98 16.12
C LYS A 100 -12.74 -1.17 17.05
N GLU A 101 -13.44 -0.11 17.39
CA GLU A 101 -14.63 -0.12 18.26
C GLU A 101 -15.84 -0.70 17.53
N ASP A 102 -16.11 -0.21 16.31
CA ASP A 102 -17.35 -0.49 15.59
C ASP A 102 -17.31 -1.78 14.77
N PHE A 103 -16.12 -2.26 14.43
CA PHE A 103 -15.96 -3.42 13.55
C PHE A 103 -15.16 -4.55 14.19
N SER A 104 -15.62 -5.78 13.98
CA SER A 104 -14.89 -6.99 14.39
C SER A 104 -13.73 -7.36 13.45
N VAL A 105 -13.69 -6.76 12.26
CA VAL A 105 -12.63 -6.94 11.25
C VAL A 105 -11.51 -5.94 11.52
N PRO A 106 -10.23 -6.36 11.54
CA PRO A 106 -9.12 -5.45 11.72
C PRO A 106 -8.87 -4.64 10.45
N PHE A 107 -8.93 -3.32 10.57
CA PHE A 107 -8.53 -2.38 9.53
C PHE A 107 -7.11 -1.88 9.76
N ARG A 108 -6.41 -1.60 8.68
CA ARG A 108 -5.14 -0.88 8.68
C ARG A 108 -5.42 0.56 8.26
N VAL A 109 -5.08 1.50 9.10
CA VAL A 109 -5.19 2.93 8.82
C VAL A 109 -3.78 3.47 8.66
N GLU A 110 -3.52 4.16 7.56
CA GLU A 110 -2.21 4.71 7.23
C GLU A 110 -2.36 6.18 6.82
N LEU A 111 -1.40 6.99 7.24
CA LEU A 111 -1.16 8.32 6.70
C LEU A 111 0.01 8.22 5.72
N PHE A 112 -0.15 8.72 4.51
CA PHE A 112 0.89 8.66 3.49
C PHE A 112 0.84 9.85 2.52
N ASP A 113 2.00 10.20 1.99
CA ASP A 113 2.11 11.06 0.83
C ASP A 113 2.13 10.20 -0.43
N LEU A 114 1.44 10.65 -1.47
CA LEU A 114 1.33 9.96 -2.74
C LEU A 114 2.09 10.72 -3.84
N TYR A 115 3.03 10.04 -4.50
CA TYR A 115 3.82 10.61 -5.58
C TYR A 115 3.64 9.80 -6.87
N LYS A 116 3.30 10.47 -7.95
CA LYS A 116 3.27 9.87 -9.29
C LYS A 116 4.70 9.63 -9.77
N ILE A 117 4.92 8.46 -10.39
CA ILE A 117 6.18 8.14 -11.06
C ILE A 117 5.99 8.40 -12.55
N ASN A 118 6.50 9.53 -13.04
CA ASN A 118 6.37 9.91 -14.43
C ASN A 118 7.06 8.90 -15.36
N GLY A 119 6.50 8.68 -16.54
CA GLY A 119 6.99 7.67 -17.49
C GLY A 119 6.51 6.24 -17.18
N THR A 120 5.67 6.06 -16.14
CA THR A 120 5.07 4.77 -15.77
C THR A 120 3.62 4.94 -15.30
N ASP A 121 2.90 3.83 -15.15
CA ASP A 121 1.61 3.81 -14.46
C ASP A 121 1.76 3.70 -12.93
N GLY A 122 3.00 3.62 -12.46
CA GLY A 122 3.35 3.45 -11.07
C GLY A 122 3.22 4.71 -10.22
N TYR A 123 3.18 4.48 -8.92
CA TYR A 123 3.22 5.52 -7.91
C TYR A 123 4.01 5.06 -6.68
N CYS A 124 4.42 6.01 -5.87
CA CYS A 124 5.12 5.78 -4.62
C CYS A 124 4.26 6.28 -3.46
N LYS A 125 4.13 5.47 -2.41
CA LYS A 125 3.56 5.84 -1.12
C LYS A 125 4.69 6.05 -0.13
N LYS A 126 4.79 7.24 0.46
CA LYS A 126 5.63 7.52 1.63
C LYS A 126 4.73 7.43 2.86
N ILE A 127 4.78 6.31 3.56
CA ILE A 127 3.89 6.00 4.70
C ILE A 127 4.54 6.48 5.98
N HIS A 128 3.89 7.41 6.67
CA HIS A 128 4.36 7.97 7.93
C HIS A 128 4.14 6.97 9.08
N LYS A 129 5.14 6.86 9.96
CA LYS A 129 5.10 6.05 11.19
C LYS A 129 4.98 6.94 12.42
N GLU A 130 4.48 6.39 13.51
CA GLU A 130 4.33 7.08 14.79
C GLU A 130 5.64 7.61 15.38
N ASN A 131 6.78 6.99 15.04
CA ASN A 131 8.10 7.39 15.52
C ASN A 131 8.79 8.47 14.67
N GLY A 132 8.08 9.07 13.71
CA GLY A 132 8.63 10.05 12.77
C GLY A 132 9.42 9.46 11.60
N GLU A 133 9.63 8.13 11.58
CA GLU A 133 10.18 7.45 10.42
C GLU A 133 9.10 7.28 9.34
N TYR A 134 9.51 6.87 8.15
CA TYR A 134 8.60 6.54 7.08
C TYR A 134 9.02 5.25 6.36
N ASN A 135 8.06 4.60 5.75
CA ASN A 135 8.27 3.52 4.79
C ASN A 135 7.96 4.01 3.39
N ILE A 136 8.72 3.52 2.41
CA ILE A 136 8.45 3.78 1.00
C ILE A 136 7.95 2.49 0.35
N GLU A 137 6.82 2.57 -0.33
CA GLU A 137 6.26 1.49 -1.11
C GLU A 137 6.03 1.95 -2.55
N PHE A 138 6.59 1.22 -3.50
CA PHE A 138 6.31 1.39 -4.92
C PHE A 138 5.17 0.47 -5.34
N LYS A 139 4.18 1.01 -6.05
CA LYS A 139 2.99 0.29 -6.49
C LYS A 139 2.80 0.43 -8.00
N CYS A 140 2.13 -0.54 -8.61
CA CYS A 140 1.80 -0.56 -10.04
C CYS A 140 3.03 -0.42 -10.95
N LEU A 141 4.17 -0.94 -10.51
CA LEU A 141 5.39 -1.00 -11.30
C LEU A 141 5.64 -2.44 -11.74
N ASP A 142 5.98 -2.58 -13.01
CA ASP A 142 6.55 -3.84 -13.49
C ASP A 142 7.87 -4.12 -12.79
N SER A 143 8.13 -5.39 -12.46
CA SER A 143 9.32 -5.79 -11.69
C SER A 143 10.64 -5.37 -12.34
N TYR A 144 10.68 -5.29 -13.67
CA TYR A 144 11.85 -4.84 -14.43
C TYR A 144 12.08 -3.33 -14.36
N MET A 145 11.07 -2.53 -14.02
CA MET A 145 11.19 -1.08 -13.83
C MET A 145 11.69 -0.70 -12.42
N THR A 146 11.50 -1.59 -11.45
CA THR A 146 11.83 -1.32 -10.04
C THR A 146 13.27 -0.87 -9.81
N PRO A 147 14.31 -1.50 -10.39
CA PRO A 147 15.70 -1.06 -10.20
C PRO A 147 15.95 0.38 -10.66
N PHE A 148 15.35 0.79 -11.78
CA PHE A 148 15.49 2.15 -12.31
C PHE A 148 14.84 3.18 -11.41
N VAL A 149 13.64 2.87 -10.90
CA VAL A 149 12.89 3.75 -9.99
C VAL A 149 13.64 3.93 -8.68
N ILE A 150 14.16 2.86 -8.09
CA ILE A 150 14.90 2.93 -6.83
C ILE A 150 16.18 3.74 -7.00
N ARG A 151 16.98 3.50 -8.06
CA ARG A 151 18.19 4.27 -8.32
C ARG A 151 17.92 5.74 -8.56
N ASN A 152 16.87 6.05 -9.32
CA ASN A 152 16.46 7.43 -9.52
C ASN A 152 16.06 8.09 -8.18
N PHE A 153 15.31 7.37 -7.35
CA PHE A 153 14.94 7.82 -6.00
C PHE A 153 16.15 8.11 -5.12
N LEU A 154 17.20 7.26 -5.20
CA LEU A 154 18.43 7.41 -4.43
C LEU A 154 19.43 8.39 -5.09
N GLY A 155 19.11 8.95 -6.25
CA GLY A 155 20.05 9.79 -7.02
C GLY A 155 21.22 9.04 -7.62
N GLU A 156 21.15 7.70 -7.68
CA GLU A 156 22.21 6.83 -8.19
C GLU A 156 22.18 6.71 -9.71
N LYS A 157 23.36 6.47 -10.30
CA LYS A 157 23.45 6.16 -11.73
C LYS A 157 23.00 4.72 -12.01
N VAL A 158 22.29 4.56 -13.12
CA VAL A 158 21.91 3.23 -13.63
C VAL A 158 23.13 2.51 -14.15
N ASN A 159 23.30 1.24 -13.77
CA ASN A 159 24.38 0.38 -14.22
C ASN A 159 23.98 -0.40 -15.49
N GLU A 160 24.98 -0.89 -16.25
CA GLU A 160 24.71 -1.74 -17.44
C GLU A 160 23.94 -3.04 -17.06
N SER A 161 24.18 -3.59 -15.86
CA SER A 161 23.48 -4.77 -15.37
C SER A 161 21.98 -4.51 -15.15
N ASP A 162 21.60 -3.29 -14.83
CA ASP A 162 20.20 -2.94 -14.59
C ASP A 162 19.38 -2.87 -15.88
N LYS A 163 20.06 -2.78 -17.03
CA LYS A 163 19.42 -2.80 -18.35
C LYS A 163 18.94 -4.19 -18.76
N VAL A 164 19.44 -5.22 -18.11
CA VAL A 164 19.10 -6.61 -18.41
C VAL A 164 18.09 -7.12 -17.39
N PHE A 165 16.99 -7.66 -17.85
CA PHE A 165 15.90 -8.11 -17.00
C PHE A 165 15.21 -9.37 -17.55
N TYR A 166 14.51 -10.09 -16.68
CA TYR A 166 13.66 -11.19 -17.08
C TYR A 166 12.21 -10.70 -17.19
N HIS A 167 11.59 -10.99 -18.35
CA HIS A 167 10.18 -10.75 -18.57
C HIS A 167 9.53 -11.98 -19.20
N GLN A 168 8.52 -12.52 -18.57
CA GLN A 168 7.79 -13.73 -19.02
C GLN A 168 8.70 -14.92 -19.33
N GLY A 169 9.76 -15.10 -18.54
CA GLY A 169 10.71 -16.20 -18.72
C GLY A 169 11.80 -15.97 -19.77
N LEU A 170 11.81 -14.81 -20.43
CA LEU A 170 12.82 -14.43 -21.42
C LEU A 170 13.78 -13.38 -20.85
N LEU A 171 15.05 -13.54 -21.18
CA LEU A 171 16.07 -12.53 -20.91
C LEU A 171 15.94 -11.42 -21.95
N SER A 172 15.71 -10.19 -21.48
CA SER A 172 15.51 -9.02 -22.31
C SER A 172 16.48 -7.91 -21.91
N LYS A 173 16.70 -6.95 -22.80
CA LYS A 173 17.55 -5.79 -22.55
C LYS A 173 16.89 -4.51 -23.07
N PHE A 174 16.93 -3.45 -22.29
CA PHE A 174 16.54 -2.13 -22.76
C PHE A 174 17.53 -1.61 -23.82
N ILE A 175 17.00 -1.16 -24.93
CA ILE A 175 17.79 -0.45 -25.96
C ILE A 175 18.11 0.95 -25.44
N ASP A 176 17.07 1.69 -25.03
CA ASP A 176 17.18 3.00 -24.41
C ASP A 176 16.71 2.89 -22.94
N LEU A 177 17.35 3.66 -22.07
CA LEU A 177 16.92 3.70 -20.67
C LEU A 177 15.56 4.39 -20.56
N PRO A 178 14.65 3.83 -19.76
CA PRO A 178 13.38 4.50 -19.46
C PRO A 178 13.65 5.88 -18.84
N LYS A 179 13.00 6.90 -19.35
CA LYS A 179 12.99 8.22 -18.73
C LYS A 179 11.98 8.20 -17.59
N ILE A 180 12.47 8.01 -16.37
CA ILE A 180 11.67 7.97 -15.17
C ILE A 180 11.99 9.21 -14.35
N GLU A 181 10.98 9.97 -14.00
CA GLU A 181 11.09 11.10 -13.10
C GLU A 181 10.24 10.79 -11.88
N VAL A 182 10.88 10.74 -10.72
CA VAL A 182 10.20 10.66 -9.43
C VAL A 182 10.25 12.05 -8.84
N ASN A 183 9.17 12.78 -8.95
CA ASN A 183 9.06 14.11 -8.35
C ASN A 183 8.81 13.96 -6.85
N PHE A 184 9.87 13.67 -6.11
CA PHE A 184 9.85 13.84 -4.67
C PHE A 184 10.17 15.31 -4.38
N CYS A 185 9.21 16.04 -3.89
CA CYS A 185 9.52 17.15 -3.00
C CYS A 185 9.98 16.54 -1.67
N LEU A 186 11.23 16.10 -1.61
CA LEU A 186 11.92 16.03 -0.33
C LEU A 186 11.97 17.48 0.13
N ASP A 187 11.25 17.79 1.19
CA ASP A 187 11.36 19.07 1.86
C ASP A 187 12.86 19.34 2.06
N LYS A 188 13.37 20.39 1.41
CA LYS A 188 14.77 20.79 1.48
C LYS A 188 15.19 21.29 2.88
N GLU A 189 14.40 21.03 3.90
CA GLU A 189 14.62 21.51 5.26
C GLU A 189 15.44 20.58 6.15
N ASN A 190 15.87 19.41 5.67
CA ASN A 190 16.79 18.54 6.41
C ASN A 190 18.01 18.13 5.57
N GLU A 191 18.72 19.09 4.99
CA GLU A 191 20.13 18.92 4.63
C GLU A 191 20.99 18.92 5.90
N ASN A 192 20.74 17.97 6.81
CA ASN A 192 21.76 17.55 7.77
C ASN A 192 22.53 16.43 7.08
N THR A 193 23.63 16.86 6.45
CA THR A 193 24.81 16.11 6.05
C THR A 193 24.99 14.84 6.87
N TYR A 194 24.67 13.70 6.25
CA TYR A 194 25.32 12.46 6.62
C TYR A 194 26.58 12.35 5.74
N ASP A 195 27.69 12.88 6.27
CA ASP A 195 29.01 12.56 5.77
C ASP A 195 29.25 11.07 5.99
N TYR A 196 29.11 10.28 4.94
CA TYR A 196 29.66 8.94 4.91
C TYR A 196 31.13 9.06 4.53
N GLU A 197 32.02 9.12 5.54
CA GLU A 197 33.43 8.78 5.34
C GLU A 197 33.52 7.28 4.97
N ILE A 198 34.17 7.02 3.82
CA ILE A 198 34.50 5.70 3.30
C ILE A 198 35.68 5.10 4.07
#